data_34dc0540de6b8c58c7770f76d66b7b42
#
_entry.id   34dc0540de6b8c58c7770f76d66b7b42
#
_cell.length_a   1.000
_cell.length_b   1.000
_cell.length_c   1.000
_cell.angle_alpha   90.00
_cell.angle_beta   90.00
_cell.angle_gamma   90.00
#
_symmetry.space_group_name_H-M   'P 1'
#
loop_
_entity.id
_entity.type
_entity.pdbx_description
1 polymer ?
#
loop_
_entity_poly.entity_id
_entity_poly.type
_entity_poly.pdbx_seq_one_letter_code
_entity_poly.pdbx_strand_id
1 'polypeptide(L)'
;TKHTYDMWEENFMTTTYTTAVVHASLMAAAELADIMEDSESGVKWRAAADDIETAAHKHLYNPKRKAFYKGVNVVDGAVRYDETIDLSSFFGAFMYGLFPIESEEIRAAHRTILEVFHVDEDRPGVPRYEHDNYRKVSEGILGNWWFITSLWLAQYANELNDDERAEKIVSWIEGIMGNSTMMAEQINPF
;
A
#
# COMPACT_ATOMS: atom_id res chain seq x y z
N THR A 1 -4.47 16.69 -1.79
CA THR A 1 -3.04 16.67 -1.45
C THR A 1 -2.22 17.28 -2.58
N LYS A 2 -1.04 17.81 -2.26
CA LYS A 2 -0.07 18.24 -3.27
C LYS A 2 0.72 17.06 -3.78
N HIS A 3 1.32 17.18 -4.97
CA HIS A 3 2.25 16.18 -5.47
C HIS A 3 3.46 16.03 -4.53
N THR A 4 3.87 14.78 -4.32
CA THR A 4 5.08 14.39 -3.60
C THR A 4 5.77 13.28 -4.38
N TYR A 5 7.00 12.93 -4.03
CA TYR A 5 7.53 11.65 -4.45
C TYR A 5 6.69 10.51 -3.84
N ASP A 6 6.55 9.40 -4.60
CA ASP A 6 5.98 8.17 -4.08
C ASP A 6 6.89 7.57 -2.98
N MET A 7 6.41 6.52 -2.32
CA MET A 7 7.16 5.84 -1.27
C MET A 7 8.51 5.28 -1.75
N TRP A 8 8.60 5.01 -3.05
CA TRP A 8 9.80 4.46 -3.69
C TRP A 8 10.78 5.51 -4.19
N GLU A 9 10.44 6.81 -4.03
CA GLU A 9 11.20 7.97 -4.50
C GLU A 9 11.42 8.00 -6.03
N GLU A 10 10.53 7.36 -6.79
CA GLU A 10 10.66 7.22 -8.24
C GLU A 10 9.72 8.14 -9.04
N ASN A 11 8.50 8.39 -8.52
CA ASN A 11 7.47 9.13 -9.24
C ASN A 11 6.93 10.32 -8.44
N PHE A 12 6.85 11.48 -9.09
CA PHE A 12 6.33 12.71 -8.48
C PHE A 12 4.87 12.94 -8.90
N MET A 13 3.93 12.63 -7.99
CA MET A 13 2.48 12.70 -8.22
C MET A 13 1.70 12.76 -6.90
N THR A 14 0.38 12.81 -6.95
CA THR A 14 -0.47 12.55 -5.78
C THR A 14 -0.68 11.04 -5.67
N THR A 15 0.02 10.38 -4.76
CA THR A 15 -0.02 8.92 -4.59
C THR A 15 -1.11 8.49 -3.61
N THR A 16 -1.63 7.27 -3.77
CA THR A 16 -2.58 6.67 -2.82
C THR A 16 -1.95 6.52 -1.45
N TYR A 17 -0.70 6.03 -1.38
CA TYR A 17 0.03 5.87 -0.12
C TYR A 17 0.15 7.19 0.66
N THR A 18 0.72 8.23 0.05
CA THR A 18 0.88 9.52 0.74
C THR A 18 -0.46 10.15 1.12
N THR A 19 -1.49 9.97 0.29
CA THR A 19 -2.84 10.45 0.60
C THR A 19 -3.39 9.78 1.85
N ALA A 20 -3.20 8.46 2.00
CA ALA A 20 -3.61 7.71 3.18
C ALA A 20 -2.85 8.15 4.44
N VAL A 21 -1.54 8.35 4.34
CA VAL A 21 -0.72 8.86 5.46
C VAL A 21 -1.19 10.24 5.92
N VAL A 22 -1.48 11.15 4.98
CA VAL A 22 -1.96 12.51 5.31
C VAL A 22 -3.34 12.45 5.98
N HIS A 23 -4.26 11.60 5.47
CA HIS A 23 -5.56 11.38 6.09
C HIS A 23 -5.41 10.93 7.55
N ALA A 24 -4.67 9.84 7.79
CA ALA A 24 -4.45 9.33 9.15
C ALA A 24 -3.76 10.35 10.07
N SER A 25 -2.80 11.11 9.55
CA SER A 25 -2.11 12.15 10.30
C SER A 25 -3.06 13.27 10.76
N LEU A 26 -4.00 13.68 9.90
CA LEU A 26 -5.02 14.67 10.24
C LEU A 26 -6.01 14.15 11.29
N MET A 27 -6.41 12.88 11.19
CA MET A 27 -7.26 12.24 12.19
C MET A 27 -6.57 12.18 13.56
N ALA A 28 -5.32 11.71 13.59
CA ALA A 28 -4.54 11.66 14.83
C ALA A 28 -4.30 13.07 15.44
N ALA A 29 -4.02 14.07 14.58
CA ALA A 29 -3.88 15.45 15.03
C ALA A 29 -5.19 15.99 15.62
N ALA A 30 -6.34 15.64 15.04
CA ALA A 30 -7.65 16.05 15.56
C ALA A 30 -7.94 15.42 16.94
N GLU A 31 -7.57 14.15 17.15
CA GLU A 31 -7.67 13.49 18.45
C GLU A 31 -6.78 14.17 19.51
N LEU A 32 -5.54 14.53 19.13
CA LEU A 32 -4.66 15.29 20.02
C LEU A 32 -5.21 16.67 20.37
N ALA A 33 -5.84 17.36 19.40
CA ALA A 33 -6.49 18.66 19.64
C ALA A 33 -7.64 18.54 20.66
N ASP A 34 -8.43 17.47 20.60
CA ASP A 34 -9.48 17.22 21.59
C ASP A 34 -8.90 17.02 23.00
N ILE A 35 -7.81 16.24 23.12
CA ILE A 35 -7.12 16.04 24.40
C ILE A 35 -6.59 17.36 24.96
N MET A 36 -6.17 18.27 24.08
CA MET A 36 -5.65 19.60 24.45
C MET A 36 -6.74 20.67 24.58
N GLU A 37 -8.01 20.30 24.46
CA GLU A 37 -9.17 21.20 24.52
C GLU A 37 -9.17 22.29 23.38
N ASP A 38 -8.44 22.04 22.27
CA ASP A 38 -8.42 22.90 21.06
C ASP A 38 -9.45 22.42 20.04
N SER A 39 -10.73 22.66 20.34
CA SER A 39 -11.84 22.20 19.52
C SER A 39 -11.83 22.82 18.10
N GLU A 40 -11.29 24.02 17.92
CA GLU A 40 -11.24 24.70 16.62
C GLU A 40 -10.32 23.93 15.67
N SER A 41 -9.10 23.61 16.10
CA SER A 41 -8.14 22.79 15.31
C SER A 41 -8.69 21.38 15.06
N GLY A 42 -9.30 20.75 16.06
CA GLY A 42 -9.89 19.41 15.93
C GLY A 42 -10.95 19.33 14.82
N VAL A 43 -11.90 20.27 14.82
CA VAL A 43 -12.94 20.36 13.78
C VAL A 43 -12.33 20.57 12.40
N LYS A 44 -11.38 21.51 12.29
CA LYS A 44 -10.72 21.82 11.03
C LYS A 44 -9.97 20.63 10.42
N TRP A 45 -9.24 19.86 11.25
CA TRP A 45 -8.45 18.73 10.77
C TRP A 45 -9.33 17.53 10.39
N ARG A 46 -10.41 17.25 11.13
CA ARG A 46 -11.41 16.24 10.72
C ARG A 46 -12.05 16.59 9.39
N ALA A 47 -12.50 17.81 9.22
CA ALA A 47 -13.09 18.22 7.96
C ALA A 47 -12.12 18.06 6.78
N ALA A 48 -10.84 18.34 6.98
CA ALA A 48 -9.82 18.12 5.95
C ALA A 48 -9.57 16.63 5.69
N ALA A 49 -9.64 15.78 6.69
CA ALA A 49 -9.54 14.32 6.54
C ALA A 49 -10.75 13.76 5.79
N ASP A 50 -11.97 14.19 6.12
CA ASP A 50 -13.22 13.77 5.45
C ASP A 50 -13.21 14.15 3.95
N ASP A 51 -12.70 15.36 3.61
CA ASP A 51 -12.52 15.78 2.22
C ASP A 51 -11.54 14.88 1.47
N ILE A 52 -10.45 14.47 2.13
CA ILE A 52 -9.45 13.55 1.55
C ILE A 52 -10.06 12.17 1.33
N GLU A 53 -10.77 11.62 2.31
CA GLU A 53 -11.43 10.32 2.21
C GLU A 53 -12.44 10.31 1.05
N THR A 54 -13.31 11.32 0.98
CA THR A 54 -14.29 11.48 -0.11
C THR A 54 -13.60 11.52 -1.48
N ALA A 55 -12.52 12.28 -1.61
CA ALA A 55 -11.77 12.38 -2.86
C ALA A 55 -11.05 11.06 -3.19
N ALA A 56 -10.52 10.35 -2.20
CA ALA A 56 -9.85 9.07 -2.38
C ALA A 56 -10.80 7.99 -2.90
N HIS A 57 -11.98 7.85 -2.29
CA HIS A 57 -13.02 6.93 -2.76
C HIS A 57 -13.43 7.19 -4.21
N LYS A 58 -13.45 8.46 -4.61
CA LYS A 58 -13.83 8.86 -5.97
C LYS A 58 -12.72 8.66 -7.01
N HIS A 59 -11.46 8.85 -6.61
CA HIS A 59 -10.36 9.02 -7.57
C HIS A 59 -9.20 8.04 -7.41
N LEU A 60 -9.09 7.30 -6.30
CA LEU A 60 -7.92 6.46 -6.04
C LEU A 60 -8.19 4.96 -6.13
N TYR A 61 -9.43 4.55 -6.32
CA TYR A 61 -9.79 3.15 -6.60
C TYR A 61 -10.16 2.97 -8.08
N ASN A 62 -9.59 1.95 -8.72
CA ASN A 62 -9.89 1.56 -10.10
C ASN A 62 -10.84 0.35 -10.12
N PRO A 63 -12.14 0.55 -10.34
CA PRO A 63 -13.11 -0.56 -10.32
C PRO A 63 -12.93 -1.55 -11.48
N LYS A 64 -12.25 -1.15 -12.57
CA LYS A 64 -11.98 -2.03 -13.72
C LYS A 64 -10.86 -3.02 -13.41
N ARG A 65 -9.77 -2.53 -12.79
CA ARG A 65 -8.66 -3.37 -12.35
C ARG A 65 -8.90 -3.99 -10.97
N LYS A 66 -9.92 -3.53 -10.25
CA LYS A 66 -10.20 -3.92 -8.85
C LYS A 66 -8.97 -3.72 -7.95
N ALA A 67 -8.35 -2.56 -8.05
CA ALA A 67 -7.13 -2.21 -7.33
C ALA A 67 -7.04 -0.70 -7.15
N PHE A 68 -6.15 -0.25 -6.29
CA PHE A 68 -5.87 1.16 -6.13
C PHE A 68 -4.97 1.66 -7.27
N TYR A 69 -5.21 2.87 -7.76
CA TYR A 69 -4.24 3.57 -8.58
C TYR A 69 -2.97 3.80 -7.75
N LYS A 70 -1.80 3.66 -8.37
CA LYS A 70 -0.54 4.06 -7.71
C LYS A 70 -0.60 5.54 -7.36
N GLY A 71 -1.15 6.34 -8.26
CA GLY A 71 -1.40 7.75 -8.01
C GLY A 71 -2.07 8.43 -9.19
N VAL A 72 -2.23 9.74 -9.04
CA VAL A 72 -2.82 10.60 -10.06
C VAL A 72 -1.93 11.81 -10.31
N ASN A 73 -1.90 12.25 -11.56
CA ASN A 73 -1.21 13.46 -11.98
C ASN A 73 -2.13 14.34 -12.84
N VAL A 74 -1.86 15.62 -12.93
CA VAL A 74 -2.56 16.53 -13.83
C VAL A 74 -1.56 17.02 -14.88
N VAL A 75 -1.79 16.63 -16.12
CA VAL A 75 -0.95 16.99 -17.26
C VAL A 75 -1.82 17.73 -18.28
N ASP A 76 -1.46 18.96 -18.61
CA ASP A 76 -2.21 19.80 -19.55
C ASP A 76 -3.70 19.95 -19.17
N GLY A 77 -3.99 20.05 -17.87
CA GLY A 77 -5.36 20.17 -17.34
C GLY A 77 -6.17 18.87 -17.34
N ALA A 78 -5.61 17.75 -17.79
CA ALA A 78 -6.24 16.45 -17.77
C ALA A 78 -5.70 15.58 -16.64
N VAL A 79 -6.60 14.89 -15.93
CA VAL A 79 -6.21 13.89 -14.92
C VAL A 79 -5.67 12.65 -15.61
N ARG A 80 -4.49 12.22 -15.19
CA ARG A 80 -3.83 10.98 -15.62
C ARG A 80 -3.68 10.05 -14.42
N TYR A 81 -4.12 8.82 -14.57
CA TYR A 81 -4.07 7.80 -13.55
C TYR A 81 -2.92 6.84 -13.83
N ASP A 82 -2.13 6.55 -12.82
CA ASP A 82 -1.16 5.45 -12.85
C ASP A 82 -1.85 4.18 -12.36
N GLU A 83 -2.09 3.24 -13.29
CA GLU A 83 -2.83 2.00 -13.03
C GLU A 83 -1.93 0.84 -12.56
N THR A 84 -0.64 1.10 -12.35
CA THR A 84 0.31 0.09 -11.86
C THR A 84 -0.16 -0.50 -10.55
N ILE A 85 -0.23 -1.83 -10.45
CA ILE A 85 -0.50 -2.51 -9.18
C ILE A 85 0.71 -2.31 -8.27
N ASP A 86 0.51 -1.59 -7.19
CA ASP A 86 1.56 -1.14 -6.28
C ASP A 86 1.22 -1.52 -4.84
N LEU A 87 2.12 -2.23 -4.18
CA LEU A 87 1.91 -2.73 -2.81
C LEU A 87 1.81 -1.61 -1.79
N SER A 88 2.50 -0.47 -2.02
CA SER A 88 2.38 0.67 -1.12
C SER A 88 0.99 1.30 -1.15
N SER A 89 0.36 1.33 -2.32
CA SER A 89 -1.02 1.82 -2.47
C SER A 89 -2.02 0.96 -1.73
N PHE A 90 -1.91 -0.36 -1.83
CA PHE A 90 -2.72 -1.30 -1.07
C PHE A 90 -2.48 -1.18 0.43
N PHE A 91 -1.20 -1.23 0.84
CA PHE A 91 -0.81 -1.12 2.24
C PHE A 91 -1.30 0.18 2.86
N GLY A 92 -1.05 1.31 2.21
CA GLY A 92 -1.49 2.61 2.69
C GLY A 92 -3.00 2.69 2.87
N ALA A 93 -3.76 2.14 1.91
CA ALA A 93 -5.21 2.21 1.92
C ALA A 93 -5.84 1.52 3.15
N PHE A 94 -5.37 0.33 3.54
CA PHE A 94 -5.92 -0.37 4.71
C PHE A 94 -5.22 0.02 6.02
N MET A 95 -3.90 0.13 6.04
CA MET A 95 -3.13 0.35 7.26
C MET A 95 -3.41 1.71 7.89
N TYR A 96 -3.63 2.72 7.08
CA TYR A 96 -3.93 4.08 7.54
C TYR A 96 -5.44 4.41 7.53
N GLY A 97 -6.29 3.40 7.36
CA GLY A 97 -7.73 3.54 7.48
C GLY A 97 -8.38 4.46 6.44
N LEU A 98 -7.72 4.70 5.29
CA LEU A 98 -8.32 5.48 4.20
C LEU A 98 -9.51 4.72 3.57
N PHE A 99 -9.44 3.39 3.58
CA PHE A 99 -10.54 2.48 3.26
C PHE A 99 -10.71 1.47 4.39
N PRO A 100 -11.94 1.18 4.81
CA PRO A 100 -12.18 0.16 5.83
C PRO A 100 -11.60 -1.19 5.40
N ILE A 101 -10.91 -1.88 6.31
CA ILE A 101 -10.18 -3.11 5.98
C ILE A 101 -11.10 -4.22 5.44
N GLU A 102 -12.36 -4.27 5.91
CA GLU A 102 -13.35 -5.23 5.43
C GLU A 102 -14.09 -4.74 4.17
N SER A 103 -13.73 -3.58 3.60
CA SER A 103 -14.39 -3.08 2.39
C SER A 103 -14.16 -3.99 1.19
N GLU A 104 -15.09 -3.98 0.24
CA GLU A 104 -14.93 -4.77 -0.99
C GLU A 104 -13.75 -4.27 -1.83
N GLU A 105 -13.42 -2.98 -1.76
CA GLU A 105 -12.27 -2.38 -2.44
C GLU A 105 -10.96 -3.00 -1.95
N ILE A 106 -10.76 -3.11 -0.65
CA ILE A 106 -9.56 -3.71 -0.05
C ILE A 106 -9.50 -5.20 -0.39
N ARG A 107 -10.61 -5.95 -0.23
CA ARG A 107 -10.66 -7.38 -0.55
C ARG A 107 -10.39 -7.65 -2.03
N ALA A 108 -10.96 -6.82 -2.91
CA ALA A 108 -10.76 -6.96 -4.35
C ALA A 108 -9.32 -6.62 -4.75
N ALA A 109 -8.74 -5.56 -4.19
CA ALA A 109 -7.34 -5.20 -4.42
C ALA A 109 -6.38 -6.30 -3.95
N HIS A 110 -6.63 -6.90 -2.79
CA HIS A 110 -5.85 -8.05 -2.32
C HIS A 110 -5.91 -9.22 -3.30
N ARG A 111 -7.12 -9.63 -3.75
CA ARG A 111 -7.26 -10.70 -4.75
C ARG A 111 -6.48 -10.38 -6.03
N THR A 112 -6.58 -9.14 -6.52
CA THR A 112 -5.83 -8.70 -7.71
C THR A 112 -4.32 -8.80 -7.50
N ILE A 113 -3.81 -8.43 -6.34
CA ILE A 113 -2.38 -8.59 -6.00
C ILE A 113 -1.96 -10.05 -6.08
N LEU A 114 -2.71 -10.96 -5.44
CA LEU A 114 -2.40 -12.39 -5.47
C LEU A 114 -2.40 -12.96 -6.90
N GLU A 115 -3.37 -12.55 -7.72
CA GLU A 115 -3.49 -12.98 -9.12
C GLU A 115 -2.34 -12.44 -9.99
N VAL A 116 -2.07 -11.14 -9.94
CA VAL A 116 -1.07 -10.47 -10.79
C VAL A 116 0.34 -10.95 -10.47
N PHE A 117 0.68 -11.11 -9.21
CA PHE A 117 2.02 -11.55 -8.80
C PHE A 117 2.15 -13.05 -8.64
N HIS A 118 1.09 -13.83 -8.95
CA HIS A 118 1.08 -15.29 -8.84
C HIS A 118 1.49 -15.77 -7.45
N VAL A 119 0.94 -15.11 -6.42
CA VAL A 119 1.24 -15.45 -5.03
C VAL A 119 0.51 -16.73 -4.66
N ASP A 120 1.23 -17.72 -4.19
CA ASP A 120 0.73 -19.00 -3.70
C ASP A 120 1.47 -19.43 -2.42
N GLU A 121 1.18 -20.63 -1.91
CA GLU A 121 1.79 -21.14 -0.68
C GLU A 121 3.30 -21.36 -0.81
N ASP A 122 3.79 -21.74 -1.99
CA ASP A 122 5.21 -21.98 -2.25
C ASP A 122 5.96 -20.70 -2.64
N ARG A 123 5.23 -19.69 -3.09
CA ARG A 123 5.75 -18.40 -3.58
C ARG A 123 5.03 -17.22 -2.94
N PRO A 124 5.26 -16.99 -1.63
CA PRO A 124 4.56 -15.93 -0.89
C PRO A 124 5.15 -14.53 -1.07
N GLY A 125 6.29 -14.42 -1.76
CA GLY A 125 6.96 -13.14 -2.01
C GLY A 125 6.33 -12.31 -3.10
N VAL A 126 6.40 -10.98 -2.98
CA VAL A 126 5.89 -10.03 -3.96
C VAL A 126 6.88 -8.89 -4.22
N PRO A 127 6.89 -8.30 -5.45
CA PRO A 127 7.67 -7.11 -5.76
C PRO A 127 7.03 -5.86 -5.12
N ARG A 128 7.66 -4.71 -5.30
CA ARG A 128 7.10 -3.41 -4.90
C ARG A 128 5.85 -3.06 -5.72
N TYR A 129 5.93 -3.29 -7.03
CA TYR A 129 4.86 -3.00 -7.99
C TYR A 129 5.05 -3.80 -9.28
N GLU A 130 4.05 -3.80 -10.15
CA GLU A 130 4.11 -4.41 -11.48
C GLU A 130 5.27 -3.85 -12.31
N HIS A 131 6.05 -4.75 -12.91
CA HIS A 131 7.19 -4.39 -13.75
C HIS A 131 8.29 -3.62 -13.01
N ASP A 132 8.47 -3.91 -11.72
CA ASP A 132 9.58 -3.39 -10.93
C ASP A 132 10.92 -3.88 -11.52
N ASN A 133 11.64 -2.97 -12.16
CA ASN A 133 12.92 -3.27 -12.81
C ASN A 133 14.12 -2.96 -11.91
N TYR A 134 13.89 -2.50 -10.67
CA TYR A 134 14.99 -2.16 -9.78
C TYR A 134 15.79 -3.40 -9.41
N ARG A 135 17.04 -3.44 -9.88
CA ARG A 135 17.98 -4.58 -9.71
C ARG A 135 17.43 -5.94 -10.11
N LYS A 136 16.43 -5.97 -10.95
CA LYS A 136 15.87 -7.21 -11.48
C LYS A 136 16.93 -7.97 -12.29
N VAL A 137 17.14 -9.25 -11.94
CA VAL A 137 18.19 -10.07 -12.58
C VAL A 137 17.65 -11.16 -13.49
N SER A 138 16.38 -11.52 -13.36
CA SER A 138 15.73 -12.56 -14.16
C SER A 138 14.71 -11.96 -15.11
N GLU A 139 14.73 -12.40 -16.36
CA GLU A 139 13.66 -12.11 -17.32
C GLU A 139 12.42 -12.95 -16.99
N GLY A 140 11.24 -12.45 -17.35
CA GLY A 140 9.98 -13.20 -17.16
C GLY A 140 9.38 -13.10 -15.77
N ILE A 141 9.98 -12.32 -14.84
CA ILE A 141 9.36 -11.95 -13.57
C ILE A 141 8.89 -10.50 -13.59
N LEU A 142 7.88 -10.17 -12.78
CA LEU A 142 7.36 -8.81 -12.66
C LEU A 142 8.25 -7.89 -11.81
N GLY A 143 9.18 -8.46 -11.04
CA GLY A 143 10.15 -7.79 -10.19
C GLY A 143 10.77 -8.79 -9.21
N ASN A 144 11.86 -8.41 -8.57
CA ASN A 144 12.38 -9.18 -7.43
C ASN A 144 11.38 -9.13 -6.26
N TRP A 145 11.40 -10.15 -5.39
CA TRP A 145 10.57 -10.14 -4.20
C TRP A 145 11.22 -9.31 -3.10
N TRP A 146 10.43 -8.43 -2.53
CA TRP A 146 10.85 -7.55 -1.43
C TRP A 146 10.31 -8.06 -0.11
N PHE A 147 11.14 -8.11 0.90
CA PHE A 147 10.70 -8.57 2.22
C PHE A 147 9.67 -7.63 2.84
N ILE A 148 9.86 -6.31 2.68
CA ILE A 148 8.92 -5.33 3.23
C ILE A 148 7.51 -5.47 2.63
N THR A 149 7.39 -5.62 1.32
CA THR A 149 6.08 -5.76 0.66
C THR A 149 5.41 -7.09 0.98
N SER A 150 6.21 -8.15 1.10
CA SER A 150 5.71 -9.47 1.53
C SER A 150 5.21 -9.42 2.98
N LEU A 151 5.91 -8.72 3.87
CA LEU A 151 5.46 -8.50 5.26
C LEU A 151 4.18 -7.66 5.34
N TRP A 152 3.92 -6.75 4.40
CA TRP A 152 2.63 -6.04 4.36
C TRP A 152 1.46 -6.97 4.06
N LEU A 153 1.67 -8.02 3.26
CA LEU A 153 0.65 -9.06 3.08
C LEU A 153 0.44 -9.88 4.35
N ALA A 154 1.52 -10.16 5.11
CA ALA A 154 1.39 -10.80 6.41
C ALA A 154 0.65 -9.91 7.42
N GLN A 155 0.92 -8.61 7.44
CA GLN A 155 0.18 -7.66 8.28
C GLN A 155 -1.32 -7.63 7.91
N TYR A 156 -1.65 -7.61 6.61
CA TYR A 156 -3.04 -7.66 6.18
C TYR A 156 -3.73 -8.97 6.61
N ALA A 157 -3.05 -10.10 6.50
CA ALA A 157 -3.57 -11.38 6.98
C ALA A 157 -3.82 -11.35 8.50
N ASN A 158 -2.87 -10.82 9.27
CA ASN A 158 -3.00 -10.66 10.72
C ASN A 158 -4.20 -9.78 11.11
N GLU A 159 -4.43 -8.65 10.43
CA GLU A 159 -5.58 -7.78 10.66
C GLU A 159 -6.93 -8.48 10.39
N LEU A 160 -6.93 -9.49 9.52
CA LEU A 160 -8.10 -10.34 9.26
C LEU A 160 -8.19 -11.56 10.19
N ASN A 161 -7.30 -11.71 11.18
CA ASN A 161 -7.13 -12.89 12.03
C ASN A 161 -6.85 -14.18 11.24
N ASP A 162 -6.18 -14.07 10.08
CA ASP A 162 -5.65 -15.18 9.29
C ASP A 162 -4.21 -15.46 9.69
N ASP A 163 -4.03 -15.94 10.93
CA ASP A 163 -2.72 -16.18 11.53
C ASP A 163 -1.92 -17.21 10.72
N GLU A 164 -2.60 -18.19 10.14
CA GLU A 164 -1.94 -19.23 9.34
C GLU A 164 -1.22 -18.65 8.13
N ARG A 165 -1.85 -17.74 7.41
CA ARG A 165 -1.24 -17.06 6.27
C ARG A 165 -0.11 -16.13 6.70
N ALA A 166 -0.31 -15.38 7.79
CA ALA A 166 0.71 -14.50 8.32
C ALA A 166 1.97 -15.28 8.71
N GLU A 167 1.81 -16.40 9.45
CA GLU A 167 2.90 -17.28 9.87
C GLU A 167 3.63 -17.92 8.70
N LYS A 168 2.93 -18.32 7.63
CA LYS A 168 3.56 -18.86 6.41
C LYS A 168 4.52 -17.87 5.77
N ILE A 169 4.12 -16.60 5.64
CA ILE A 169 4.98 -15.55 5.06
C ILE A 169 6.19 -15.31 5.96
N VAL A 170 5.99 -15.19 7.27
CA VAL A 170 7.08 -14.96 8.23
C VAL A 170 8.06 -16.12 8.22
N SER A 171 7.56 -17.36 8.29
CA SER A 171 8.39 -18.57 8.28
C SER A 171 9.20 -18.72 6.98
N TRP A 172 8.62 -18.33 5.84
CA TRP A 172 9.33 -18.28 4.57
C TRP A 172 10.50 -17.29 4.63
N ILE A 173 10.30 -16.09 5.17
CA ILE A 173 11.34 -15.07 5.34
C ILE A 173 12.45 -15.59 6.29
N GLU A 174 12.08 -16.16 7.42
CA GLU A 174 13.02 -16.75 8.38
C GLU A 174 13.85 -17.87 7.75
N GLY A 175 13.22 -18.70 6.92
CA GLY A 175 13.90 -19.75 6.17
C GLY A 175 14.99 -19.21 5.22
N ILE A 176 14.73 -18.05 4.58
CA ILE A 176 15.71 -17.39 3.72
C ILE A 176 16.86 -16.76 4.53
N MET A 177 16.55 -16.15 5.67
CA MET A 177 17.58 -15.58 6.55
C MET A 177 18.51 -16.66 7.14
N GLY A 178 17.99 -17.85 7.38
CA GLY A 178 18.72 -18.97 7.99
C GLY A 178 19.34 -18.54 9.34
N ASN A 179 20.63 -18.81 9.51
CA ASN A 179 21.35 -18.43 10.74
C ASN A 179 21.87 -16.99 10.73
N SER A 180 21.58 -16.20 9.69
CA SER A 180 21.96 -14.80 9.62
C SER A 180 20.97 -13.95 10.43
N THR A 181 21.49 -12.94 11.11
CA THR A 181 20.65 -11.88 11.72
C THR A 181 20.40 -10.73 10.76
N MET A 182 20.91 -10.83 9.53
CA MET A 182 20.79 -9.80 8.49
C MET A 182 19.82 -10.27 7.40
N MET A 183 18.98 -9.37 6.95
CA MET A 183 18.06 -9.57 5.86
C MET A 183 18.45 -8.68 4.69
N ALA A 184 18.46 -9.22 3.48
CA ALA A 184 18.57 -8.41 2.27
C ALA A 184 17.31 -7.56 2.08
N GLU A 185 17.38 -6.54 1.26
CA GLU A 185 16.23 -5.72 0.91
C GLU A 185 15.24 -6.49 0.02
N GLN A 186 15.79 -7.28 -0.88
CA GLN A 186 15.05 -8.05 -1.88
C GLN A 186 15.81 -9.32 -2.27
N ILE A 187 15.11 -10.27 -2.87
CA ILE A 187 15.69 -11.48 -3.43
C ILE A 187 15.18 -11.74 -4.86
N ASN A 188 15.98 -12.45 -5.65
CA ASN A 188 15.50 -13.05 -6.89
C ASN A 188 14.61 -14.27 -6.56
N PRO A 189 13.41 -14.41 -7.13
CA PRO A 189 12.51 -15.52 -6.88
C PRO A 189 12.96 -16.89 -7.44
N PHE A 190 14.07 -16.95 -8.21
CA PHE A 190 14.61 -18.18 -8.82
C PHE A 190 16.05 -18.45 -8.41
#